data_a0655dfd4402de47850596c01397cb8d
#
_entry.id   a0655dfd4402de47850596c01397cb8d
#
_cell.length_a   1.000
_cell.length_b   1.000
_cell.length_c   1.000
_cell.angle_alpha   90.00
_cell.angle_beta   90.00
_cell.angle_gamma   90.00
#
_symmetry.space_group_name_H-M   'P 1'
#
loop_
_entity.id
_entity.type
_entity.pdbx_description
1 polymer ?
#
loop_
_entity_poly.entity_id
_entity_poly.type
_entity_poly.pdbx_seq_one_letter_code
_entity_poly.pdbx_strand_id
1 'polypeptide(L)'
;VAALAAYGNAAETMRQTRPECNLAWTTLAGIGHVETRHGRYRGASLNDDGYALPPIIGIQLDGSPGFARIPDTDGGELDGDPEFDRAVGPMQFIPESWRKYGVDANGDGRADPNQIDDAAVSAARLLCENGGDLSVAENWQRAVLAYNASREYVMDVRDSAAAYSVGTTAP
;
A
#
# COMPACT_ATOMS: atom_id res chain seq x y z
N VAL A 1 -7.87 -7.91 11.75
CA VAL A 1 -8.77 -8.76 10.96
C VAL A 1 -9.23 -8.03 9.70
N ALA A 2 -9.74 -6.79 9.79
CA ALA A 2 -10.23 -6.02 8.63
C ALA A 2 -9.16 -5.87 7.52
N ALA A 3 -7.93 -5.52 7.87
CA ALA A 3 -6.86 -5.36 6.89
C ALA A 3 -6.54 -6.66 6.14
N LEU A 4 -6.45 -7.79 6.83
CA LEU A 4 -6.16 -9.07 6.18
C LEU A 4 -7.29 -9.50 5.23
N ALA A 5 -8.55 -9.23 5.60
CA ALA A 5 -9.70 -9.44 4.72
C ALA A 5 -9.61 -8.56 3.46
N ALA A 6 -9.26 -7.28 3.61
CA ALA A 6 -9.07 -6.36 2.48
C ALA A 6 -7.98 -6.85 1.51
N TYR A 7 -6.87 -7.38 2.02
CA TYR A 7 -5.81 -7.94 1.17
C TYR A 7 -6.27 -9.20 0.43
N GLY A 8 -7.02 -10.07 1.09
CA GLY A 8 -7.62 -11.24 0.45
C GLY A 8 -8.59 -10.87 -0.66
N ASN A 9 -9.47 -9.91 -0.40
CA ASN A 9 -10.42 -9.38 -1.38
C ASN A 9 -9.72 -8.70 -2.56
N ALA A 10 -8.65 -7.94 -2.31
CA ALA A 10 -7.87 -7.30 -3.36
C ALA A 10 -7.17 -8.33 -4.27
N ALA A 11 -6.57 -9.38 -3.68
CA ALA A 11 -5.97 -10.45 -4.46
C ALA A 11 -7.01 -11.20 -5.30
N GLU A 12 -8.19 -11.46 -4.76
CA GLU A 12 -9.30 -12.08 -5.50
C GLU A 12 -9.80 -11.17 -6.64
N THR A 13 -9.90 -9.86 -6.40
CA THR A 13 -10.24 -8.88 -7.45
C THR A 13 -9.24 -8.94 -8.61
N MET A 14 -7.94 -9.00 -8.30
CA MET A 14 -6.90 -9.14 -9.33
C MET A 14 -6.99 -10.50 -10.03
N ARG A 15 -7.30 -11.59 -9.33
CA ARG A 15 -7.48 -12.90 -9.95
C ARG A 15 -8.61 -12.90 -11.00
N GLN A 16 -9.65 -12.11 -10.76
CA GLN A 16 -10.78 -11.98 -11.68
C GLN A 16 -10.49 -11.01 -12.83
N THR A 17 -9.79 -9.92 -12.59
CA THR A 17 -9.59 -8.83 -13.56
C THR A 17 -8.25 -8.89 -14.28
N ARG A 18 -7.23 -9.45 -13.65
CA ARG A 18 -5.86 -9.60 -14.17
C ARG A 18 -5.24 -10.93 -13.71
N PRO A 19 -5.80 -12.08 -14.16
CA PRO A 19 -5.36 -13.40 -13.69
C PRO A 19 -3.87 -13.69 -13.97
N GLU A 20 -3.32 -13.08 -15.02
CA GLU A 20 -1.89 -13.18 -15.37
C GLU A 20 -0.94 -12.58 -14.34
N CYS A 21 -1.44 -11.73 -13.46
CA CYS A 21 -0.61 -11.08 -12.42
C CYS A 21 -0.17 -12.07 -11.33
N ASN A 22 -0.95 -13.09 -11.04
CA ASN A 22 -0.65 -14.08 -10.00
C ASN A 22 -0.29 -13.43 -8.64
N LEU A 23 -0.98 -12.35 -8.26
CA LEU A 23 -0.76 -11.66 -6.99
C LEU A 23 -1.21 -12.51 -5.81
N ALA A 24 -0.30 -12.81 -4.89
CA ALA A 24 -0.63 -13.41 -3.60
C ALA A 24 -1.06 -12.34 -2.59
N TRP A 25 -2.13 -12.59 -1.84
CA TRP A 25 -2.59 -11.67 -0.77
C TRP A 25 -1.52 -11.39 0.27
N THR A 26 -0.60 -12.33 0.50
CA THR A 26 0.51 -12.20 1.44
C THR A 26 1.49 -11.10 1.08
N THR A 27 1.63 -10.79 -0.22
CA THR A 27 2.42 -9.64 -0.68
C THR A 27 1.81 -8.32 -0.19
N LEU A 28 0.49 -8.17 -0.32
CA LEU A 28 -0.21 -6.99 0.21
C LEU A 28 -0.13 -6.91 1.74
N ALA A 29 -0.26 -8.05 2.42
CA ALA A 29 -0.10 -8.12 3.87
C ALA A 29 1.32 -7.72 4.30
N GLY A 30 2.34 -8.15 3.57
CA GLY A 30 3.73 -7.74 3.79
C GLY A 30 3.92 -6.23 3.66
N ILE A 31 3.38 -5.63 2.62
CA ILE A 31 3.42 -4.17 2.42
C ILE A 31 2.68 -3.45 3.55
N GLY A 32 1.43 -3.83 3.83
CA GLY A 32 0.64 -3.19 4.89
C GLY A 32 1.29 -3.31 6.28
N HIS A 33 1.99 -4.42 6.54
CA HIS A 33 2.75 -4.59 7.78
C HIS A 33 3.94 -3.62 7.85
N VAL A 34 4.76 -3.59 6.81
CA VAL A 34 5.98 -2.76 6.76
C VAL A 34 5.62 -1.27 6.81
N GLU A 35 4.56 -0.87 6.11
CA GLU A 35 4.17 0.54 6.05
C GLU A 35 3.64 1.07 7.37
N THR A 36 2.59 0.45 7.92
CA THR A 36 1.88 0.99 9.10
C THR A 36 1.44 -0.07 10.10
N ARG A 37 1.92 -1.30 10.02
CA ARG A 37 1.39 -2.44 10.80
C ARG A 37 -0.13 -2.55 10.65
N HIS A 38 -0.60 -2.52 9.41
CA HIS A 38 -2.02 -2.64 9.04
C HIS A 38 -2.89 -1.49 9.56
N GLY A 39 -2.42 -0.26 9.42
CA GLY A 39 -3.14 0.93 9.87
C GLY A 39 -2.99 1.27 11.35
N ARG A 40 -1.96 0.72 12.01
CA ARG A 40 -1.64 0.97 13.42
C ARG A 40 -0.36 1.80 13.54
N TYR A 41 -0.46 3.06 13.22
CA TYR A 41 0.68 3.98 13.24
C TYR A 41 0.33 5.25 14.00
N ARG A 42 1.18 5.66 14.95
CA ARG A 42 1.00 6.89 15.76
C ARG A 42 -0.39 7.01 16.38
N GLY A 43 -0.90 5.92 16.94
CA GLY A 43 -2.20 5.91 17.60
C GLY A 43 -3.40 5.68 16.66
N ALA A 44 -3.19 5.59 15.36
CA ALA A 44 -4.24 5.22 14.42
C ALA A 44 -4.64 3.75 14.58
N SER A 45 -5.88 3.46 14.25
CA SER A 45 -6.41 2.11 14.06
C SER A 45 -7.53 2.13 13.03
N LEU A 46 -7.80 0.99 12.41
CA LEU A 46 -8.92 0.87 11.48
C LEU A 46 -10.24 0.79 12.28
N ASN A 47 -11.22 1.59 11.90
CA ASN A 47 -12.58 1.49 12.40
C ASN A 47 -13.37 0.36 11.69
N ASP A 48 -14.64 0.17 12.06
CA ASP A 48 -15.48 -0.88 11.50
C ASP A 48 -15.73 -0.73 9.98
N ASP A 49 -15.69 0.50 9.47
CA ASP A 49 -15.82 0.82 8.04
C ASP A 49 -14.47 0.73 7.28
N GLY A 50 -13.40 0.35 7.95
CA GLY A 50 -12.08 0.18 7.36
C GLY A 50 -11.28 1.47 7.17
N TYR A 51 -11.70 2.58 7.77
CA TYR A 51 -10.94 3.84 7.75
C TYR A 51 -9.92 3.89 8.87
N ALA A 52 -8.69 4.31 8.55
CA ALA A 52 -7.70 4.62 9.57
C ALA A 52 -8.07 5.92 10.31
N LEU A 53 -8.18 5.85 11.62
CA LEU A 53 -8.52 6.98 12.47
C LEU A 53 -7.54 7.08 13.66
N PRO A 54 -6.92 8.27 13.86
CA PRO A 54 -6.90 9.41 12.95
C PRO A 54 -6.30 9.04 11.57
N PRO A 55 -6.55 9.83 10.50
CA PRO A 55 -5.92 9.60 9.21
C PRO A 55 -4.40 9.49 9.33
N ILE A 56 -3.81 8.54 8.62
CA ILE A 56 -2.36 8.33 8.65
C ILE A 56 -1.71 9.22 7.58
N ILE A 57 -0.99 10.22 8.02
CA ILE A 57 -0.17 11.09 7.18
C ILE A 57 1.29 10.90 7.58
N GLY A 58 2.12 10.54 6.63
CA GLY A 58 3.54 10.31 6.84
C GLY A 58 4.34 11.59 7.05
N ILE A 59 5.64 11.44 7.16
CA ILE A 59 6.56 12.57 7.25
C ILE A 59 6.67 13.30 5.91
N GLN A 60 7.07 14.54 5.94
CA GLN A 60 7.36 15.34 4.75
C GLN A 60 8.52 14.72 3.96
N LEU A 61 8.33 14.50 2.67
CA LEU A 61 9.36 13.95 1.79
C LEU A 61 10.21 15.08 1.18
N ASP A 62 10.98 15.73 2.04
CA ASP A 62 11.76 16.94 1.74
C ASP A 62 13.20 16.66 1.26
N GLY A 63 13.61 15.38 1.23
CA GLY A 63 14.95 14.96 0.88
C GLY A 63 15.94 14.98 2.06
N SER A 64 15.46 15.10 3.28
CA SER A 64 16.27 14.90 4.49
C SER A 64 16.92 13.51 4.49
N PRO A 65 18.04 13.31 5.21
CA PRO A 65 18.73 12.03 5.24
C PRO A 65 17.81 10.84 5.51
N GLY A 66 17.81 9.86 4.60
CA GLY A 66 16.96 8.67 4.64
C GLY A 66 15.60 8.81 3.97
N PHE A 67 15.27 9.98 3.40
CA PHE A 67 13.98 10.23 2.75
C PHE A 67 14.14 10.76 1.32
N ALA A 68 13.23 10.33 0.45
CA ALA A 68 13.16 10.87 -0.91
C ALA A 68 12.79 12.38 -0.87
N ARG A 69 13.14 13.09 -1.93
CA ARG A 69 12.69 14.46 -2.15
C ARG A 69 11.58 14.46 -3.21
N ILE A 70 10.35 14.65 -2.76
CA ILE A 70 9.16 14.65 -3.61
C ILE A 70 8.41 15.98 -3.39
N PRO A 71 8.63 16.97 -4.27
CA PRO A 71 7.86 18.22 -4.22
C PRO A 71 6.36 17.93 -4.36
N ASP A 72 5.53 18.80 -3.80
CA ASP A 72 4.08 18.69 -3.87
C ASP A 72 3.58 18.47 -5.31
N THR A 73 2.67 17.52 -5.49
CA THR A 73 2.09 17.16 -6.79
C THR A 73 0.58 17.41 -6.88
N ASP A 74 -0.10 17.78 -5.78
CA ASP A 74 -1.55 17.94 -5.74
C ASP A 74 -2.04 19.21 -5.00
N GLY A 75 -1.12 20.10 -4.62
CA GLY A 75 -1.46 21.30 -3.87
C GLY A 75 -1.84 21.03 -2.41
N GLY A 76 -1.39 19.90 -1.86
CA GLY A 76 -1.72 19.45 -0.51
C GLY A 76 -3.15 18.92 -0.37
N GLU A 77 -3.82 18.57 -1.46
CA GLU A 77 -5.20 18.08 -1.43
C GLU A 77 -5.33 16.80 -0.62
N LEU A 78 -4.40 15.85 -0.81
CA LEU A 78 -4.48 14.54 -0.19
C LEU A 78 -3.84 14.49 1.20
N ASP A 79 -2.72 15.18 1.39
CA ASP A 79 -1.87 15.08 2.57
C ASP A 79 -1.82 16.35 3.43
N GLY A 80 -2.36 17.46 2.94
CA GLY A 80 -2.37 18.76 3.61
C GLY A 80 -1.05 19.54 3.52
N ASP A 81 -0.08 19.09 2.75
CA ASP A 81 1.23 19.73 2.61
C ASP A 81 1.43 20.29 1.19
N PRO A 82 1.38 21.63 1.02
CA PRO A 82 1.52 22.25 -0.30
C PRO A 82 2.98 22.45 -0.75
N GLU A 83 3.95 21.96 0.01
CA GLU A 83 5.38 22.12 -0.27
C GLU A 83 6.02 20.81 -0.74
N PHE A 84 5.73 19.72 -0.03
CA PHE A 84 6.22 18.38 -0.36
C PHE A 84 5.13 17.35 -0.16
N ASP A 85 5.13 16.31 -0.99
CA ASP A 85 4.23 15.18 -0.79
C ASP A 85 4.56 14.39 0.49
N ARG A 86 3.51 13.80 1.08
CA ARG A 86 3.58 12.84 2.20
C ARG A 86 2.85 11.58 1.81
N ALA A 87 3.33 10.43 2.27
CA ALA A 87 2.62 9.19 2.11
C ALA A 87 1.36 9.17 2.99
N VAL A 88 0.26 8.64 2.48
CA VAL A 88 -1.06 8.69 3.11
C VAL A 88 -1.66 7.30 3.27
N GLY A 89 -2.31 7.08 4.40
CA GLY A 89 -3.12 5.92 4.69
C GLY A 89 -2.36 4.69 5.16
N PRO A 90 -3.08 3.58 5.42
CA PRO A 90 -2.50 2.35 5.95
C PRO A 90 -1.46 1.70 5.03
N MET A 91 -1.53 1.94 3.72
CA MET A 91 -0.57 1.44 2.75
C MET A 91 0.36 2.52 2.18
N GLN A 92 0.34 3.73 2.74
CA GLN A 92 1.29 4.81 2.49
C GLN A 92 1.45 5.17 1.02
N PHE A 93 0.33 5.52 0.37
CA PHE A 93 0.36 6.07 -0.99
C PHE A 93 0.85 7.52 -1.00
N ILE A 94 1.76 7.85 -1.93
CA ILE A 94 2.03 9.24 -2.28
C ILE A 94 0.95 9.77 -3.23
N PRO A 95 0.64 11.08 -3.24
CA PRO A 95 -0.42 11.67 -4.06
C PRO A 95 -0.35 11.30 -5.55
N GLU A 96 0.83 11.34 -6.16
CA GLU A 96 1.00 10.99 -7.58
C GLU A 96 0.57 9.54 -7.88
N SER A 97 0.99 8.58 -7.04
CA SER A 97 0.61 7.17 -7.19
C SER A 97 -0.87 6.96 -6.93
N TRP A 98 -1.44 7.67 -5.96
CA TRP A 98 -2.88 7.61 -5.70
C TRP A 98 -3.70 8.10 -6.89
N ARG A 99 -3.30 9.21 -7.50
CA ARG A 99 -3.97 9.72 -8.71
C ARG A 99 -3.95 8.71 -9.85
N LYS A 100 -2.89 7.93 -9.97
CA LYS A 100 -2.76 6.92 -11.03
C LYS A 100 -3.51 5.62 -10.74
N TYR A 101 -3.45 5.14 -9.50
CA TYR A 101 -3.91 3.79 -9.13
C TYR A 101 -5.14 3.76 -8.24
N GLY A 102 -5.48 4.87 -7.59
CA GLY A 102 -6.56 4.94 -6.61
C GLY A 102 -7.92 4.53 -7.19
N VAL A 103 -8.63 3.69 -6.46
CA VAL A 103 -9.98 3.24 -6.82
C VAL A 103 -10.86 3.17 -5.58
N ASP A 104 -12.15 3.37 -5.77
CA ASP A 104 -13.20 3.07 -4.81
C ASP A 104 -13.50 1.56 -4.85
N ALA A 105 -13.01 0.84 -3.88
CA ALA A 105 -13.18 -0.62 -3.79
C ALA A 105 -14.25 -1.02 -2.78
N ASN A 106 -14.57 -0.18 -1.80
CA ASN A 106 -15.66 -0.40 -0.86
C ASN A 106 -17.04 0.01 -1.40
N GLY A 107 -17.08 0.75 -2.52
CA GLY A 107 -18.31 1.14 -3.20
C GLY A 107 -19.06 2.29 -2.56
N ASP A 108 -18.39 3.12 -1.74
CA ASP A 108 -19.02 4.26 -1.07
C ASP A 108 -19.10 5.52 -1.95
N GLY A 109 -18.55 5.47 -3.17
CA GLY A 109 -18.53 6.55 -4.15
C GLY A 109 -17.29 7.44 -4.08
N ARG A 110 -16.31 7.10 -3.25
CA ARG A 110 -15.09 7.88 -3.08
C ARG A 110 -13.87 6.97 -2.96
N ALA A 111 -12.85 7.18 -3.76
CA ALA A 111 -11.56 6.54 -3.56
C ALA A 111 -10.78 7.28 -2.46
N ASP A 112 -10.47 6.61 -1.35
CA ASP A 112 -9.79 7.21 -0.20
C ASP A 112 -8.59 6.36 0.25
N PRO A 113 -7.35 6.88 0.23
CA PRO A 113 -6.17 6.12 0.64
C PRO A 113 -6.15 5.75 2.13
N ASN A 114 -6.99 6.38 2.97
CA ASN A 114 -7.18 6.01 4.38
C ASN A 114 -8.20 4.89 4.59
N GLN A 115 -8.93 4.50 3.54
CA GLN A 115 -9.83 3.34 3.58
C GLN A 115 -9.09 2.10 3.10
N ILE A 116 -9.10 1.01 3.90
CA ILE A 116 -8.22 -0.14 3.69
C ILE A 116 -8.55 -0.96 2.43
N ASP A 117 -9.82 -1.09 2.05
CA ASP A 117 -10.19 -1.83 0.83
C ASP A 117 -9.75 -1.07 -0.41
N ASP A 118 -9.97 0.25 -0.45
CA ASP A 118 -9.50 1.14 -1.51
C ASP A 118 -7.98 1.07 -1.64
N ALA A 119 -7.27 1.21 -0.52
CA ALA A 119 -5.81 1.16 -0.50
C ALA A 119 -5.28 -0.21 -0.97
N ALA A 120 -5.90 -1.31 -0.55
CA ALA A 120 -5.46 -2.66 -0.90
C ALA A 120 -5.62 -2.96 -2.41
N VAL A 121 -6.78 -2.64 -3.00
CA VAL A 121 -6.99 -2.83 -4.44
C VAL A 121 -6.11 -1.89 -5.26
N SER A 122 -5.93 -0.66 -4.82
CA SER A 122 -5.03 0.31 -5.47
C SER A 122 -3.57 -0.17 -5.44
N ALA A 123 -3.11 -0.71 -4.32
CA ALA A 123 -1.78 -1.32 -4.20
C ALA A 123 -1.63 -2.53 -5.12
N ALA A 124 -2.64 -3.39 -5.18
CA ALA A 124 -2.65 -4.54 -6.08
C ALA A 124 -2.52 -4.12 -7.56
N ARG A 125 -3.23 -3.06 -7.97
CA ARG A 125 -3.12 -2.49 -9.32
C ARG A 125 -1.72 -1.97 -9.63
N LEU A 126 -1.11 -1.24 -8.70
CA LEU A 126 0.26 -0.74 -8.83
C LEU A 126 1.24 -1.90 -9.02
N LEU A 127 1.15 -2.92 -8.19
CA LEU A 127 2.04 -4.08 -8.24
C LEU A 127 1.89 -4.85 -9.55
N CYS A 128 0.66 -5.13 -9.99
CA CYS A 128 0.40 -5.87 -11.22
C CYS A 128 0.84 -5.10 -12.46
N GLU A 129 0.65 -3.79 -12.49
CA GLU A 129 1.07 -2.97 -13.65
C GLU A 129 2.59 -2.92 -13.77
N ASN A 130 3.31 -2.82 -12.66
CA ASN A 130 4.78 -2.68 -12.67
C ASN A 130 5.52 -4.02 -12.72
N GLY A 131 4.93 -5.10 -12.25
CA GLY A 131 5.57 -6.41 -12.16
C GLY A 131 5.16 -7.40 -13.24
N GLY A 132 3.90 -7.36 -13.69
CA GLY A 132 3.34 -8.39 -14.54
C GLY A 132 3.06 -9.67 -13.73
N ASP A 133 3.60 -10.80 -14.14
CA ASP A 133 3.47 -12.08 -13.42
C ASP A 133 4.32 -12.09 -12.13
N LEU A 134 3.66 -11.91 -11.00
CA LEU A 134 4.31 -11.82 -9.68
C LEU A 134 4.69 -13.18 -9.08
N SER A 135 4.37 -14.29 -9.74
CA SER A 135 4.89 -15.61 -9.38
C SER A 135 6.37 -15.78 -9.76
N VAL A 136 6.88 -14.91 -10.65
CA VAL A 136 8.29 -14.85 -11.05
C VAL A 136 9.03 -13.91 -10.10
N ALA A 137 10.09 -14.39 -9.46
CA ALA A 137 10.81 -13.67 -8.39
C ALA A 137 11.32 -12.29 -8.84
N GLU A 138 11.89 -12.18 -10.03
CA GLU A 138 12.39 -10.91 -10.57
C GLU A 138 11.27 -9.89 -10.82
N ASN A 139 10.12 -10.36 -11.27
CA ASN A 139 8.94 -9.54 -11.49
C ASN A 139 8.37 -9.04 -10.16
N TRP A 140 8.27 -9.93 -9.18
CA TRP A 140 7.84 -9.58 -7.83
C TRP A 140 8.74 -8.50 -7.22
N GLN A 141 10.06 -8.70 -7.30
CA GLN A 141 11.04 -7.72 -6.81
C GLN A 141 10.89 -6.37 -7.51
N ARG A 142 10.72 -6.36 -8.83
CA ARG A 142 10.50 -5.13 -9.61
C ARG A 142 9.22 -4.41 -9.18
N ALA A 143 8.13 -5.15 -8.94
CA ALA A 143 6.87 -4.58 -8.47
C ALA A 143 7.02 -3.93 -7.10
N VAL A 144 7.66 -4.59 -6.15
CA VAL A 144 7.89 -4.07 -4.80
C VAL A 144 8.84 -2.86 -4.82
N LEU A 145 9.88 -2.88 -5.68
CA LEU A 145 10.75 -1.71 -5.89
C LEU A 145 10.00 -0.52 -6.50
N ALA A 146 8.98 -0.76 -7.32
CA ALA A 146 8.12 0.31 -7.82
C ALA A 146 7.26 0.93 -6.70
N TYR A 147 6.94 0.17 -5.68
CA TYR A 147 6.23 0.65 -4.49
C TYR A 147 7.15 1.53 -3.61
N ASN A 148 8.36 1.04 -3.34
CA ASN A 148 9.41 1.77 -2.64
C ASN A 148 10.78 1.32 -3.16
N ALA A 149 11.58 2.24 -3.68
CA ALA A 149 12.86 1.97 -4.36
C ALA A 149 14.01 1.67 -3.38
N SER A 150 13.77 0.85 -2.36
CA SER A 150 14.75 0.43 -1.36
C SER A 150 14.87 -1.10 -1.35
N ARG A 151 16.11 -1.62 -1.41
CA ARG A 151 16.36 -3.05 -1.29
C ARG A 151 16.02 -3.59 0.11
N GLU A 152 16.27 -2.79 1.14
CA GLU A 152 15.89 -3.12 2.52
C GLU A 152 14.37 -3.28 2.62
N TYR A 153 13.61 -2.36 2.05
CA TYR A 153 12.15 -2.46 1.96
C TYR A 153 11.69 -3.75 1.29
N VAL A 154 12.30 -4.13 0.17
CA VAL A 154 11.97 -5.39 -0.53
C VAL A 154 12.20 -6.60 0.36
N MET A 155 13.31 -6.63 1.12
CA MET A 155 13.60 -7.72 2.07
C MET A 155 12.58 -7.76 3.21
N ASP A 156 12.22 -6.62 3.78
CA ASP A 156 11.24 -6.53 4.87
C ASP A 156 9.86 -7.00 4.41
N VAL A 157 9.44 -6.58 3.22
CA VAL A 157 8.17 -7.04 2.62
C VAL A 157 8.21 -8.54 2.34
N ARG A 158 9.31 -9.06 1.80
CA ARG A 158 9.48 -10.50 1.55
C ARG A 158 9.35 -11.30 2.84
N ASP A 159 10.05 -10.90 3.89
CA ASP A 159 10.08 -11.63 5.16
C ASP A 159 8.71 -11.57 5.84
N SER A 160 8.05 -10.43 5.80
CA SER A 160 6.68 -10.28 6.29
C SER A 160 5.68 -11.13 5.50
N ALA A 161 5.76 -11.11 4.17
CA ALA A 161 4.90 -11.94 3.31
C ALA A 161 5.12 -13.44 3.58
N ALA A 162 6.36 -13.86 3.77
CA ALA A 162 6.69 -15.24 4.10
C ALA A 162 6.08 -15.66 5.46
N ALA A 163 6.12 -14.80 6.48
CA ALA A 163 5.50 -15.05 7.77
C ALA A 163 3.99 -15.30 7.62
N TYR A 164 3.29 -14.45 6.85
CA TYR A 164 1.85 -14.62 6.60
C TYR A 164 1.53 -15.89 5.81
N SER A 165 2.41 -16.32 4.90
CA SER A 165 2.21 -17.54 4.10
C SER A 165 2.19 -18.83 4.94
N VAL A 166 2.85 -18.82 6.08
CA VAL A 166 2.86 -19.96 7.02
C VAL A 166 1.95 -19.76 8.24
N GLY A 167 1.08 -18.74 8.19
CA GLY A 167 0.06 -18.50 9.22
C GLY A 167 0.58 -17.89 10.51
N THR A 168 1.76 -17.26 10.48
CA THR A 168 2.29 -16.47 11.60
C THR A 168 2.13 -14.98 11.35
N THR A 169 2.18 -14.18 12.41
CA THR A 169 2.26 -12.74 12.28
C THR A 169 3.71 -12.34 12.00
N ALA A 170 3.90 -11.33 11.16
CA ALA A 170 5.23 -10.77 10.95
C ALA A 170 5.75 -10.12 12.25
N PRO A 171 7.05 -10.15 12.50
CA PRO A 171 7.67 -9.63 13.72
C PRO A 171 7.56 -8.10 13.85
#